data_cad21f642a99f5434345a4a76ad47b6f
#
_entry.id   cad21f642a99f5434345a4a76ad47b6f
#
_cell.length_a   1.000
_cell.length_b   1.000
_cell.length_c   1.000
_cell.angle_alpha   90.00
_cell.angle_beta   90.00
_cell.angle_gamma   90.00
#
_symmetry.space_group_name_H-M   'P 1'
#
loop_
_entity.id
_entity.type
_entity.pdbx_description
1 polymer ?
#
loop_
_entity_poly.entity_id
_entity_poly.type
_entity_poly.pdbx_seq_one_letter_code
_entity_poly.pdbx_strand_id
1 'polypeptide(L)'
;GSYLTHAQAPMLTRDDVLFYEQIRYDGPVPEADPTAMALRDRDFTGLPPTLVISAECDPLADDGRDYRDRILAAGGQAEWVLEPGLVHGYLRARRTVRRAADSFARVTAAIRRFADGGPGPA
;
A
#
# COMPACT_ATOMS: atom_id res chain seq x y z
N GLY A 1 6.88 8.14 -11.80
CA GLY A 1 6.05 7.47 -10.81
C GLY A 1 5.67 8.38 -9.66
N SER A 2 4.85 7.89 -8.73
CA SER A 2 4.23 8.66 -7.64
C SER A 2 5.22 9.41 -6.76
N TYR A 3 6.40 8.92 -6.54
CA TYR A 3 7.49 9.62 -5.85
C TYR A 3 7.93 10.94 -6.51
N LEU A 4 7.59 11.14 -7.77
CA LEU A 4 7.84 12.39 -8.50
C LEU A 4 6.55 13.20 -8.65
N THR A 5 5.47 12.58 -9.09
CA THR A 5 4.20 13.27 -9.36
C THR A 5 3.50 13.77 -8.09
N HIS A 6 3.69 13.06 -6.98
CA HIS A 6 3.14 13.37 -5.66
C HIS A 6 4.20 13.69 -4.62
N ALA A 7 5.39 14.16 -5.05
CA ALA A 7 6.51 14.49 -4.16
C ALA A 7 6.14 15.50 -3.06
N GLN A 8 5.19 16.40 -3.33
CA GLN A 8 4.71 17.44 -2.42
C GLN A 8 3.24 17.22 -2.03
N ALA A 9 2.80 15.95 -1.96
CA ALA A 9 1.43 15.64 -1.58
C ALA A 9 1.11 16.11 -0.14
N PRO A 10 -0.14 16.50 0.13
CA PRO A 10 -0.56 16.80 1.49
C PRO A 10 -0.42 15.56 2.40
N MET A 11 -0.11 15.78 3.66
CA MET A 11 -0.01 14.78 4.73
C MET A 11 1.22 13.87 4.69
N LEU A 12 1.82 13.64 3.53
CA LEU A 12 3.09 12.92 3.38
C LEU A 12 3.78 13.40 2.11
N THR A 13 4.96 13.99 2.26
CA THR A 13 5.83 14.35 1.14
C THR A 13 6.87 13.25 0.88
N ARG A 14 7.51 13.29 -0.29
CA ARG A 14 8.65 12.42 -0.56
C ARG A 14 9.77 12.62 0.47
N ASP A 15 10.02 13.85 0.89
CA ASP A 15 11.09 14.15 1.85
C ASP A 15 10.76 13.58 3.24
N ASP A 16 9.46 13.56 3.63
CA ASP A 16 9.02 12.87 4.84
C ASP A 16 9.28 11.36 4.76
N VAL A 17 9.00 10.73 3.62
CA VAL A 17 9.29 9.29 3.43
C VAL A 17 10.78 9.01 3.63
N LEU A 18 11.65 9.78 2.98
CA LEU A 18 13.10 9.63 3.12
C LEU A 18 13.59 9.87 4.55
N PHE A 19 13.01 10.85 5.23
CA PHE A 19 13.30 11.12 6.64
C PHE A 19 12.87 9.94 7.53
N TYR A 20 11.67 9.39 7.34
CA TYR A 20 11.20 8.24 8.10
C TYR A 20 12.03 6.99 7.85
N GLU A 21 12.52 6.78 6.63
CA GLU A 21 13.49 5.72 6.35
C GLU A 21 14.77 5.90 7.16
N GLN A 22 15.31 7.11 7.21
CA GLN A 22 16.54 7.41 7.96
C GLN A 22 16.43 7.17 9.47
N ILE A 23 15.29 7.57 10.08
CA ILE A 23 15.11 7.41 11.54
C ILE A 23 14.65 6.00 11.96
N ARG A 24 14.18 5.20 10.99
CA ARG A 24 13.68 3.84 11.24
C ARG A 24 14.80 2.84 11.51
N TYR A 25 15.96 3.08 10.93
CA TYR A 25 17.11 2.19 11.01
C TYR A 25 18.27 2.88 11.72
N ASP A 26 18.95 2.13 12.60
CA ASP A 26 20.21 2.57 13.20
C ASP A 26 21.35 2.28 12.20
N GLY A 27 21.48 3.16 11.21
CA GLY A 27 22.43 3.02 10.12
C GLY A 27 21.80 3.09 8.72
N PRO A 28 22.49 2.66 7.67
CA PRO A 28 21.98 2.69 6.30
C PRO A 28 20.77 1.75 6.16
N VAL A 29 19.83 2.16 5.31
CA VAL A 29 18.65 1.34 4.98
C VAL A 29 19.10 -0.02 4.45
N PRO A 30 18.62 -1.15 5.03
CA PRO A 30 19.00 -2.48 4.57
C PRO A 30 18.62 -2.70 3.10
N GLU A 31 19.60 -2.95 2.23
CA GLU A 31 19.35 -3.03 0.78
C GLU A 31 18.58 -4.28 0.34
N ALA A 32 18.64 -5.36 1.11
CA ALA A 32 18.10 -6.66 0.72
C ALA A 32 17.24 -7.32 1.81
N ASP A 33 16.74 -6.55 2.77
CA ASP A 33 15.88 -7.08 3.83
C ASP A 33 14.39 -6.85 3.49
N PRO A 34 13.65 -7.90 3.09
CA PRO A 34 12.23 -7.77 2.75
C PRO A 34 11.35 -7.45 3.97
N THR A 35 11.83 -7.71 5.19
CA THR A 35 11.11 -7.32 6.42
C THR A 35 11.19 -5.82 6.66
N ALA A 36 12.21 -5.18 6.13
CA ALA A 36 12.38 -3.73 6.14
C ALA A 36 11.62 -3.06 4.98
N MET A 37 11.74 -3.62 3.78
CA MET A 37 11.14 -3.09 2.54
C MET A 37 10.62 -4.24 1.67
N ALA A 38 9.32 -4.53 1.75
CA ALA A 38 8.70 -5.66 1.07
C ALA A 38 8.95 -5.69 -0.46
N LEU A 39 9.06 -4.54 -1.12
CA LEU A 39 9.38 -4.46 -2.55
C LEU A 39 10.83 -4.85 -2.89
N ARG A 40 11.70 -5.05 -1.92
CA ARG A 40 13.06 -5.55 -2.13
C ARG A 40 13.17 -7.07 -2.02
N ASP A 41 12.06 -7.75 -1.68
CA ASP A 41 12.02 -9.20 -1.73
C ASP A 41 12.25 -9.71 -3.15
N ARG A 42 12.88 -10.87 -3.24
CA ARG A 42 13.18 -11.58 -4.50
C ARG A 42 12.22 -12.73 -4.74
N ASP A 43 11.45 -13.11 -3.71
CA ASP A 43 10.50 -14.21 -3.78
C ASP A 43 9.12 -13.76 -3.30
N PHE A 44 8.16 -13.73 -4.21
CA PHE A 44 6.74 -13.40 -3.96
C PHE A 44 5.84 -14.63 -4.05
N THR A 45 6.42 -15.84 -4.10
CA THR A 45 5.65 -17.08 -4.13
C THR A 45 5.02 -17.38 -2.78
N GLY A 46 3.88 -18.09 -2.78
CA GLY A 46 3.22 -18.55 -1.56
C GLY A 46 2.61 -17.47 -0.68
N LEU A 47 2.57 -16.21 -1.12
CA LEU A 47 1.87 -15.16 -0.40
C LEU A 47 0.35 -15.42 -0.43
N PRO A 48 -0.35 -15.13 0.68
CA PRO A 48 -1.81 -15.28 0.72
C PRO A 48 -2.49 -14.32 -0.25
N PRO A 49 -3.78 -14.55 -0.58
CA PRO A 49 -4.58 -13.60 -1.35
C PRO A 49 -4.50 -12.20 -0.74
N THR A 50 -4.09 -11.23 -1.53
CA THR A 50 -3.70 -9.89 -1.05
C THR A 50 -4.55 -8.80 -1.70
N LEU A 51 -5.10 -7.91 -0.88
CA LEU A 51 -5.70 -6.65 -1.33
C LEU A 51 -4.82 -5.48 -0.89
N VAL A 52 -4.34 -4.71 -1.86
CA VAL A 52 -3.57 -3.47 -1.63
C VAL A 52 -4.45 -2.28 -1.96
N ILE A 53 -4.53 -1.31 -1.05
CA ILE A 53 -5.28 -0.07 -1.26
C ILE A 53 -4.33 1.11 -1.11
N SER A 54 -4.21 1.92 -2.15
CA SER A 54 -3.36 3.12 -2.18
C SER A 54 -4.21 4.38 -2.28
N ALA A 55 -3.80 5.44 -1.62
CA ALA A 55 -4.31 6.78 -1.88
C ALA A 55 -3.70 7.33 -3.18
N GLU A 56 -4.48 8.02 -4.02
CA GLU A 56 -3.97 8.58 -5.28
C GLU A 56 -2.93 9.67 -5.05
N CYS A 57 -3.22 10.60 -4.13
CA CYS A 57 -2.35 11.74 -3.83
C CYS A 57 -1.33 11.37 -2.74
N ASP A 58 -0.45 10.41 -3.04
CA ASP A 58 0.51 9.84 -2.09
C ASP A 58 1.80 9.47 -2.84
N PRO A 59 2.99 9.83 -2.35
CA PRO A 59 4.24 9.35 -2.93
C PRO A 59 4.34 7.83 -3.02
N LEU A 60 3.69 7.10 -2.09
CA LEU A 60 3.71 5.64 -2.00
C LEU A 60 2.64 4.95 -2.88
N ALA A 61 1.88 5.70 -3.70
CA ALA A 61 0.77 5.12 -4.46
C ALA A 61 1.21 3.99 -5.40
N ASP A 62 2.31 4.17 -6.12
CA ASP A 62 2.84 3.18 -7.06
C ASP A 62 3.38 1.93 -6.36
N ASP A 63 3.87 2.03 -5.11
CA ASP A 63 4.40 0.89 -4.37
C ASP A 63 3.34 -0.22 -4.21
N GLY A 64 2.09 0.18 -4.00
CA GLY A 64 0.97 -0.76 -3.90
C GLY A 64 0.71 -1.51 -5.21
N ARG A 65 0.78 -0.81 -6.35
CA ARG A 65 0.66 -1.42 -7.68
C ARG A 65 1.81 -2.38 -7.94
N ASP A 66 3.04 -1.93 -7.67
CA ASP A 66 4.24 -2.71 -7.93
C ASP A 66 4.29 -3.98 -7.06
N TYR A 67 3.81 -3.90 -5.81
CA TYR A 67 3.68 -5.05 -4.93
C TYR A 67 2.66 -6.08 -5.47
N ARG A 68 1.47 -5.61 -5.88
CA ARG A 68 0.46 -6.45 -6.53
C ARG A 68 1.04 -7.13 -7.77
N ASP A 69 1.73 -6.39 -8.64
CA ASP A 69 2.26 -6.91 -9.89
C ASP A 69 3.30 -8.02 -9.67
N ARG A 70 4.13 -7.90 -8.63
CA ARG A 70 5.10 -8.94 -8.27
C ARG A 70 4.42 -10.21 -7.75
N ILE A 71 3.36 -10.09 -6.94
CA ILE A 71 2.58 -11.25 -6.48
C ILE A 71 1.95 -11.96 -7.67
N LEU A 72 1.33 -11.24 -8.60
CA LEU A 72 0.73 -11.83 -9.80
C LEU A 72 1.77 -12.50 -10.69
N ALA A 73 2.93 -11.89 -10.88
CA ALA A 73 4.04 -12.47 -11.65
C ALA A 73 4.59 -13.76 -11.02
N ALA A 74 4.50 -13.91 -9.71
CA ALA A 74 4.85 -15.12 -8.98
C ALA A 74 3.73 -16.19 -8.93
N GLY A 75 2.61 -15.97 -9.63
CA GLY A 75 1.47 -16.89 -9.68
C GLY A 75 0.53 -16.80 -8.47
N GLY A 76 0.69 -15.78 -7.62
CA GLY A 76 -0.20 -15.50 -6.50
C GLY A 76 -1.47 -14.75 -6.90
N GLN A 77 -2.29 -14.40 -5.91
CA GLN A 77 -3.55 -13.67 -6.09
C GLN A 77 -3.43 -12.31 -5.40
N ALA A 78 -3.57 -11.22 -6.17
CA ALA A 78 -3.54 -9.88 -5.61
C ALA A 78 -4.42 -8.91 -6.41
N GLU A 79 -5.03 -7.97 -5.69
CA GLU A 79 -5.79 -6.84 -6.24
C GLU A 79 -5.17 -5.54 -5.75
N TRP A 80 -5.15 -4.52 -6.60
CA TRP A 80 -4.77 -3.17 -6.21
C TRP A 80 -5.92 -2.19 -6.50
N VAL A 81 -6.26 -1.39 -5.50
CA VAL A 81 -7.28 -0.34 -5.59
C VAL A 81 -6.60 1.00 -5.34
N LEU A 82 -6.70 1.90 -6.32
CA LEU A 82 -6.30 3.30 -6.17
C LEU A 82 -7.53 4.11 -5.75
N GLU A 83 -7.45 4.78 -4.60
CA GLU A 83 -8.53 5.62 -4.06
C GLU A 83 -8.43 7.06 -4.58
N PRO A 84 -9.31 7.49 -5.53
CA PRO A 84 -9.17 8.77 -6.20
C PRO A 84 -9.32 9.97 -5.27
N GLY A 85 -8.41 10.95 -5.39
CA GLY A 85 -8.42 12.21 -4.65
C GLY A 85 -8.21 12.07 -3.14
N LEU A 86 -7.80 10.89 -2.66
CA LEU A 86 -7.45 10.69 -1.25
C LEU A 86 -5.94 10.86 -1.05
N VAL A 87 -5.57 11.29 0.16
CA VAL A 87 -4.19 11.55 0.60
C VAL A 87 -3.74 10.51 1.61
N HIS A 88 -2.44 10.45 1.89
CA HIS A 88 -1.90 9.59 2.93
C HIS A 88 -2.65 9.74 4.27
N GLY A 89 -2.93 8.63 4.94
CA GLY A 89 -3.62 8.64 6.24
C GLY A 89 -5.10 9.02 6.19
N TYR A 90 -5.75 9.06 5.04
CA TYR A 90 -7.14 9.46 4.83
C TYR A 90 -8.17 8.70 5.70
N LEU A 91 -7.84 7.49 6.15
CA LEU A 91 -8.73 6.71 7.03
C LEU A 91 -9.03 7.40 8.36
N ARG A 92 -8.21 8.35 8.80
CA ARG A 92 -8.48 9.20 9.96
C ARG A 92 -9.77 10.01 9.79
N ALA A 93 -10.08 10.39 8.54
CA ALA A 93 -11.27 11.17 8.18
C ALA A 93 -12.51 10.31 7.84
N ARG A 94 -12.49 9.00 8.05
CA ARG A 94 -13.58 8.08 7.66
C ARG A 94 -14.95 8.38 8.29
N ARG A 95 -14.99 9.19 9.35
CA ARG A 95 -16.26 9.62 9.99
C ARG A 95 -16.82 10.92 9.41
N THR A 96 -16.01 11.68 8.69
CA THR A 96 -16.37 13.02 8.20
C THR A 96 -16.28 13.17 6.69
N VAL A 97 -15.50 12.31 6.02
CA VAL A 97 -15.31 12.31 4.57
C VAL A 97 -15.87 11.02 3.98
N ARG A 98 -16.90 11.17 3.12
CA ARG A 98 -17.61 10.03 2.52
C ARG A 98 -16.68 9.07 1.78
N ARG A 99 -15.78 9.56 0.92
CA ARG A 99 -14.83 8.70 0.19
C ARG A 99 -13.93 7.87 1.13
N ALA A 100 -13.49 8.46 2.24
CA ALA A 100 -12.71 7.75 3.25
C ALA A 100 -13.57 6.68 3.99
N ALA A 101 -14.86 6.97 4.22
CA ALA A 101 -15.81 5.99 4.77
C ALA A 101 -16.04 4.82 3.82
N ASP A 102 -16.23 5.11 2.53
CA ASP A 102 -16.46 4.10 1.48
C ASP A 102 -15.22 3.19 1.32
N SER A 103 -14.02 3.77 1.36
CA SER A 103 -12.78 3.01 1.37
C SER A 103 -12.63 2.14 2.62
N PHE A 104 -12.94 2.67 3.79
CA PHE A 104 -12.93 1.89 5.04
C PHE A 104 -13.92 0.73 5.01
N ALA A 105 -15.11 0.93 4.43
CA ALA A 105 -16.07 -0.15 4.23
C ALA A 105 -15.50 -1.26 3.32
N ARG A 106 -14.77 -0.89 2.27
CA ARG A 106 -14.06 -1.83 1.37
C ARG A 106 -13.01 -2.66 2.11
N VAL A 107 -12.19 -1.99 2.94
CA VAL A 107 -11.20 -2.66 3.81
C VAL A 107 -11.88 -3.68 4.72
N THR A 108 -12.94 -3.28 5.42
CA THR A 108 -13.64 -4.17 6.36
C THR A 108 -14.36 -5.33 5.67
N ALA A 109 -14.89 -5.11 4.46
CA ALA A 109 -15.49 -6.17 3.65
C ALA A 109 -14.43 -7.20 3.19
N ALA A 110 -13.25 -6.73 2.79
CA ALA A 110 -12.15 -7.62 2.42
C ALA A 110 -11.66 -8.46 3.61
N ILE A 111 -11.52 -7.86 4.80
CA ILE A 111 -11.15 -8.58 6.02
C ILE A 111 -12.16 -9.70 6.31
N ARG A 112 -13.46 -9.42 6.24
CA ARG A 112 -14.50 -10.44 6.43
C ARG A 112 -14.39 -11.55 5.39
N ARG A 113 -14.29 -11.20 4.10
CA ARG A 113 -14.16 -12.18 3.02
C ARG A 113 -12.98 -13.12 3.25
N PHE A 114 -11.81 -12.59 3.63
CA PHE A 114 -10.62 -13.40 3.90
C PHE A 114 -10.76 -14.26 5.17
N ALA A 115 -11.39 -13.72 6.23
CA ALA A 115 -11.65 -14.47 7.46
C ALA A 115 -12.61 -15.65 7.24
N ASP A 116 -13.58 -15.49 6.34
CA ASP A 116 -14.56 -16.54 6.01
C ASP A 116 -14.02 -17.55 4.97
N GLY A 117 -12.73 -17.51 4.63
CA GLY A 117 -12.12 -18.40 3.63
C GLY A 117 -12.64 -18.16 2.21
N GLY A 118 -13.18 -16.98 1.94
CA GLY A 118 -13.65 -16.60 0.62
C GLY A 118 -12.49 -16.50 -0.40
N PRO A 119 -12.80 -16.63 -1.70
CA PRO A 119 -11.80 -16.53 -2.74
C PRO A 119 -11.06 -15.19 -2.64
N GLY A 120 -9.79 -15.22 -2.98
CA GLY A 120 -9.01 -14.02 -3.19
C GLY A 120 -9.68 -13.07 -4.21
N PRO A 121 -9.10 -11.90 -4.43
CA PRO A 121 -9.57 -10.98 -5.47
C PRO A 121 -9.59 -11.69 -6.82
N ALA A 122 -10.61 -11.36 -7.61
CA ALA A 122 -10.77 -11.88 -8.97
C ALA A 122 -9.69 -11.30 -9.90
#